data_8ba4e42bf228c54092c11c3bc37ad8fd
#
_entry.id   8ba4e42bf228c54092c11c3bc37ad8fd
#
_cell.length_a   1.000
_cell.length_b   1.000
_cell.length_c   1.000
_cell.angle_alpha   90.00
_cell.angle_beta   90.00
_cell.angle_gamma   90.00
#
_symmetry.space_group_name_H-M   'P 1'
#
loop_
_entity.id
_entity.type
_entity.pdbx_description
1 polymer ?
#
loop_
_entity_poly.entity_id
_entity_poly.type
_entity_poly.pdbx_seq_one_letter_code
_entity_poly.pdbx_strand_id
1 'polypeptide(L)'
;MTETRERTVCRLPELKERHLPGDCREAVYTLLKATYGYEQFRDLEVYDDLFKGKDTLQISQGQLIESVIVEAEKARNGGEDVDNILLTAPTGAGKSLLFQLPAIYLGNEYGMLTIVVSPLKALIVDQVEGLQELGYMRV
;
A
#
# COMPACT_ATOMS: atom_id res chain seq x y z
N MET A 1 -29.18 -33.60 16.07
CA MET A 1 -29.38 -32.26 15.45
C MET A 1 -28.01 -31.68 15.14
N THR A 2 -27.61 -31.77 13.88
CA THR A 2 -26.33 -31.24 13.39
C THR A 2 -26.61 -29.85 12.84
N GLU A 3 -26.19 -28.81 13.58
CA GLU A 3 -26.19 -27.44 13.09
C GLU A 3 -25.20 -27.32 11.93
N THR A 4 -25.73 -27.16 10.74
CA THR A 4 -24.94 -26.79 9.55
C THR A 4 -24.53 -25.33 9.72
N ARG A 5 -23.28 -25.08 10.12
CA ARG A 5 -22.71 -23.74 10.05
C ARG A 5 -22.67 -23.30 8.58
N GLU A 6 -23.57 -22.43 8.21
CA GLU A 6 -23.48 -21.70 6.95
C GLU A 6 -22.15 -20.94 6.95
N ARG A 7 -21.25 -21.34 6.07
CA ARG A 7 -20.06 -20.55 5.77
C ARG A 7 -20.52 -19.27 5.08
N THR A 8 -20.46 -18.16 5.78
CA THR A 8 -20.57 -16.84 5.15
C THR A 8 -19.43 -16.72 4.14
N VAL A 9 -19.72 -16.94 2.88
CA VAL A 9 -18.79 -16.67 1.79
C VAL A 9 -18.73 -15.16 1.67
N CYS A 10 -17.64 -14.55 2.15
CA CYS A 10 -17.36 -13.15 1.89
C CYS A 10 -17.16 -13.02 0.38
N ARG A 11 -18.16 -12.52 -0.35
CA ARG A 11 -17.98 -12.15 -1.75
C ARG A 11 -17.04 -10.95 -1.78
N LEU A 12 -15.86 -11.12 -2.37
CA LEU A 12 -15.04 -9.99 -2.71
C LEU A 12 -15.85 -9.06 -3.63
N PRO A 13 -15.88 -7.75 -3.37
CA PRO A 13 -16.54 -6.83 -4.26
C PRO A 13 -15.97 -6.99 -5.68
N GLU A 14 -16.82 -6.84 -6.69
CA GLU A 14 -16.39 -6.83 -8.09
C GLU A 14 -15.22 -5.84 -8.21
N LEU A 15 -14.09 -6.32 -8.76
CA LEU A 15 -12.94 -5.48 -9.01
C LEU A 15 -13.34 -4.48 -10.09
N LYS A 16 -13.59 -3.23 -9.69
CA LYS A 16 -13.79 -2.14 -10.64
C LYS A 16 -12.49 -1.94 -11.42
N GLU A 17 -12.59 -1.72 -12.73
CA GLU A 17 -11.45 -1.25 -13.52
C GLU A 17 -10.86 -0.03 -12.84
N ARG A 18 -9.60 -0.13 -12.39
CA ARG A 18 -8.93 0.98 -11.73
C ARG A 18 -8.20 1.82 -12.75
N HIS A 19 -8.47 3.09 -12.72
CA HIS A 19 -7.59 4.09 -13.32
C HIS A 19 -6.43 4.31 -12.34
N LEU A 20 -5.28 3.69 -12.64
CA LEU A 20 -4.05 3.99 -11.90
C LEU A 20 -3.59 5.40 -12.28
N PRO A 21 -3.05 6.18 -11.31
CA PRO A 21 -2.39 7.44 -11.63
C PRO A 21 -1.26 7.21 -12.64
N GLY A 22 -1.00 8.18 -13.48
CA GLY A 22 0.07 8.08 -14.49
C GLY A 22 1.45 7.97 -13.85
N ASP A 23 1.68 8.66 -12.74
CA ASP A 23 2.93 8.65 -11.97
C ASP A 23 2.68 9.13 -10.54
N CYS A 24 3.73 9.07 -9.70
CA CYS A 24 3.74 9.58 -8.35
C CYS A 24 4.08 11.08 -8.33
N ARG A 25 3.53 11.82 -7.38
CA ARG A 25 3.83 13.25 -7.20
C ARG A 25 5.30 13.51 -6.81
N GLU A 26 5.85 14.63 -7.23
CA GLU A 26 7.26 14.98 -7.01
C GLU A 26 7.65 15.04 -5.51
N ALA A 27 6.75 15.46 -4.64
CA ALA A 27 6.98 15.49 -3.20
C ALA A 27 7.30 14.10 -2.63
N VAL A 28 6.70 13.04 -3.18
CA VAL A 28 6.93 11.65 -2.77
C VAL A 28 8.27 11.13 -3.33
N TYR A 29 8.67 11.54 -4.53
CA TYR A 29 10.02 11.25 -5.04
C TYR A 29 11.10 11.91 -4.19
N THR A 30 10.89 13.16 -3.81
CA THR A 30 11.79 13.88 -2.90
C THR A 30 11.92 13.15 -1.55
N LEU A 31 10.80 12.68 -1.01
CA LEU A 31 10.77 11.92 0.23
C LEU A 31 11.46 10.56 0.08
N LEU A 32 11.23 9.84 -1.03
CA LEU A 32 11.89 8.58 -1.34
C LEU A 32 13.41 8.74 -1.30
N LYS A 33 13.93 9.76 -1.99
CA LYS A 33 15.35 10.05 -2.04
C LYS A 33 15.90 10.44 -0.66
N ALA A 34 15.21 11.32 0.05
CA ALA A 34 15.65 11.80 1.36
C ALA A 34 15.65 10.69 2.42
N THR A 35 14.67 9.79 2.38
CA THR A 35 14.49 8.73 3.39
C THR A 35 15.29 7.49 3.08
N TYR A 36 15.19 6.99 1.84
CA TYR A 36 15.73 5.67 1.45
C TYR A 36 16.96 5.77 0.54
N GLY A 37 17.30 6.97 0.05
CA GLY A 37 18.40 7.18 -0.89
C GLY A 37 18.12 6.63 -2.30
N TYR A 38 16.87 6.29 -2.61
CA TYR A 38 16.49 5.77 -3.93
C TYR A 38 16.13 6.91 -4.88
N GLU A 39 16.62 6.81 -6.11
CA GLU A 39 16.36 7.80 -7.17
C GLU A 39 15.06 7.49 -7.95
N GLN A 40 14.64 6.22 -7.97
CA GLN A 40 13.52 5.74 -8.78
C GLN A 40 12.73 4.66 -8.05
N PHE A 41 11.45 4.55 -8.39
CA PHE A 41 10.61 3.43 -8.00
C PHE A 41 10.90 2.22 -8.89
N ARG A 42 10.67 1.03 -8.34
CA ARG A 42 10.75 -0.23 -9.09
C ARG A 42 9.40 -0.54 -9.71
N ASP A 43 9.43 -1.26 -10.82
CA ASP A 43 8.23 -1.88 -11.35
C ASP A 43 7.97 -3.21 -10.65
N LEU A 44 6.70 -3.47 -10.37
CA LEU A 44 6.20 -4.71 -9.80
C LEU A 44 5.46 -5.47 -10.89
N GLU A 45 5.76 -6.75 -10.99
CA GLU A 45 4.97 -7.66 -11.80
C GLU A 45 3.76 -8.12 -10.98
N VAL A 46 2.57 -7.81 -11.45
CA VAL A 46 1.30 -8.16 -10.80
C VAL A 46 0.41 -8.91 -11.77
N TYR A 47 -0.51 -9.71 -11.26
CA TYR A 47 -1.50 -10.36 -12.10
C TYR A 47 -2.53 -9.34 -12.60
N ASP A 48 -2.79 -9.35 -13.91
CA ASP A 48 -3.83 -8.52 -14.53
C ASP A 48 -5.22 -8.93 -13.98
N ASP A 49 -5.47 -10.22 -13.90
CA ASP A 49 -6.67 -10.79 -13.28
C ASP A 49 -6.26 -11.79 -12.19
N LEU A 50 -6.53 -11.44 -10.93
CA LEU A 50 -6.21 -12.27 -9.77
C LEU A 50 -6.87 -13.65 -9.80
N PHE A 51 -7.99 -13.80 -10.49
CA PHE A 51 -8.73 -15.06 -10.58
C PHE A 51 -8.27 -15.95 -11.74
N LYS A 52 -7.79 -15.36 -12.81
CA LYS A 52 -7.28 -16.09 -13.98
C LYS A 52 -5.81 -16.46 -13.85
N GLY A 53 -5.00 -15.62 -13.18
CA GLY A 53 -3.62 -15.91 -12.78
C GLY A 53 -2.65 -16.23 -13.92
N LYS A 54 -2.92 -15.79 -15.15
CA LYS A 54 -2.11 -16.12 -16.33
C LYS A 54 -1.36 -14.93 -16.92
N ASP A 55 -2.02 -13.78 -16.97
CA ASP A 55 -1.46 -12.59 -17.58
C ASP A 55 -0.94 -11.66 -16.49
N THR A 56 0.25 -11.12 -16.70
CA THR A 56 0.89 -10.17 -15.77
C THR A 56 1.09 -8.84 -16.46
N LEU A 57 1.07 -7.78 -15.66
CA LEU A 57 1.39 -6.43 -16.09
C LEU A 57 2.41 -5.81 -15.12
N GLN A 58 3.15 -4.84 -15.62
CA GLN A 58 4.13 -4.08 -14.85
C GLN A 58 3.47 -2.81 -14.32
N ILE A 59 3.53 -2.63 -13.00
CA ILE A 59 3.03 -1.43 -12.33
C ILE A 59 4.16 -0.83 -11.51
N SER A 60 4.41 0.47 -11.66
CA SER A 60 5.39 1.17 -10.82
C SER A 60 4.94 1.21 -9.36
N GLN A 61 5.87 1.00 -8.43
CA GLN A 61 5.63 1.26 -7.00
C GLN A 61 5.11 2.67 -6.77
N GLY A 62 5.59 3.67 -7.54
CA GLY A 62 5.13 5.04 -7.46
C GLY A 62 3.64 5.19 -7.75
N GLN A 63 3.13 4.51 -8.77
CA GLN A 63 1.70 4.52 -9.10
C GLN A 63 0.84 3.93 -7.97
N LEU A 64 1.31 2.85 -7.34
CA LEU A 64 0.62 2.22 -6.21
C LEU A 64 0.64 3.12 -4.97
N ILE A 65 1.77 3.73 -4.68
CA ILE A 65 1.93 4.68 -3.57
C ILE A 65 1.01 5.89 -3.77
N GLU A 66 0.98 6.46 -4.98
CA GLU A 66 0.08 7.57 -5.32
C GLU A 66 -1.38 7.18 -5.15
N SER A 67 -1.76 5.95 -5.55
CA SER A 67 -3.12 5.45 -5.34
C SER A 67 -3.50 5.42 -3.86
N VAL A 68 -2.60 4.96 -2.99
CA VAL A 68 -2.83 4.95 -1.53
C VAL A 68 -3.01 6.36 -1.00
N ILE A 69 -2.16 7.29 -1.44
CA ILE A 69 -2.21 8.69 -0.99
C ILE A 69 -3.53 9.34 -1.45
N VAL A 70 -3.91 9.16 -2.70
CA VAL A 70 -5.17 9.73 -3.26
C VAL A 70 -6.39 9.23 -2.50
N GLU A 71 -6.47 7.92 -2.19
CA GLU A 71 -7.60 7.38 -1.42
C GLU A 71 -7.62 7.92 0.03
N ALA A 72 -6.45 8.06 0.65
CA ALA A 72 -6.35 8.65 1.98
C ALA A 72 -6.75 10.14 1.99
N GLU A 73 -6.37 10.89 0.96
CA GLU A 73 -6.77 12.30 0.80
C GLU A 73 -8.27 12.43 0.56
N LYS A 74 -8.89 11.55 -0.24
CA LYS A 74 -10.35 11.51 -0.42
C LYS A 74 -11.04 11.27 0.91
N ALA A 75 -10.60 10.26 1.69
CA ALA A 75 -11.18 9.97 3.00
C ALA A 75 -11.07 11.17 3.95
N ARG A 76 -9.90 11.80 4.00
CA ARG A 76 -9.66 13.00 4.82
C ARG A 76 -10.59 14.15 4.46
N ASN A 77 -10.90 14.33 3.20
CA ASN A 77 -11.76 15.40 2.70
C ASN A 77 -13.27 15.07 2.79
N GLY A 78 -13.64 13.98 3.45
CA GLY A 78 -15.04 13.56 3.64
C GLY A 78 -15.65 12.94 2.38
N GLY A 79 -14.85 12.41 1.47
CA GLY A 79 -15.34 11.68 0.31
C GLY A 79 -16.06 10.39 0.72
N GLU A 80 -17.22 10.15 0.13
CA GLU A 80 -18.01 8.91 0.38
C GLU A 80 -17.54 7.73 -0.48
N ASP A 81 -16.85 8.00 -1.58
CA ASP A 81 -16.39 6.98 -2.55
C ASP A 81 -14.88 6.69 -2.38
N VAL A 82 -14.52 6.15 -1.22
CA VAL A 82 -13.15 5.74 -0.89
C VAL A 82 -12.98 4.25 -1.13
N ASP A 83 -12.01 3.88 -1.95
CA ASP A 83 -11.74 2.50 -2.28
C ASP A 83 -10.74 1.82 -1.32
N ASN A 84 -10.96 0.54 -1.05
CA ASN A 84 -9.98 -0.32 -0.41
C ASN A 84 -8.99 -0.84 -1.45
N ILE A 85 -7.69 -0.83 -1.12
CA ILE A 85 -6.65 -1.34 -2.01
C ILE A 85 -6.20 -2.73 -1.53
N LEU A 86 -6.38 -3.74 -2.37
CA LEU A 86 -5.82 -5.07 -2.17
C LEU A 86 -4.65 -5.27 -3.14
N LEU A 87 -3.48 -5.52 -2.60
CA LEU A 87 -2.28 -5.79 -3.38
C LEU A 87 -1.70 -7.15 -3.03
N THR A 88 -1.44 -7.97 -4.04
CA THR A 88 -0.69 -9.22 -3.90
C THR A 88 0.62 -9.11 -4.68
N ALA A 89 1.73 -9.39 -4.03
CA ALA A 89 3.05 -9.37 -4.66
C ALA A 89 3.95 -10.41 -3.99
N PRO A 90 4.93 -10.99 -4.72
CA PRO A 90 5.84 -11.98 -4.18
C PRO A 90 6.72 -11.39 -3.07
N THR A 91 7.36 -12.29 -2.29
CA THR A 91 8.35 -11.90 -1.28
C THR A 91 9.54 -11.21 -1.97
N GLY A 92 10.04 -10.13 -1.37
CA GLY A 92 11.16 -9.37 -1.97
C GLY A 92 10.74 -8.30 -2.98
N ALA A 93 9.46 -8.19 -3.33
CA ALA A 93 8.95 -7.18 -4.27
C ALA A 93 8.99 -5.73 -3.72
N GLY A 94 9.46 -5.51 -2.49
CA GLY A 94 9.51 -4.16 -1.91
C GLY A 94 8.17 -3.65 -1.39
N LYS A 95 7.29 -4.55 -0.93
CA LYS A 95 5.96 -4.21 -0.39
C LYS A 95 5.99 -3.24 0.79
N SER A 96 7.06 -3.26 1.60
CA SER A 96 7.18 -2.37 2.76
C SER A 96 7.14 -0.90 2.37
N LEU A 97 7.76 -0.54 1.27
CA LEU A 97 7.75 0.83 0.75
C LEU A 97 6.33 1.32 0.42
N LEU A 98 5.46 0.40 -0.03
CA LEU A 98 4.10 0.74 -0.46
C LEU A 98 3.18 1.20 0.67
N PHE A 99 3.51 0.92 1.92
CA PHE A 99 2.77 1.45 3.07
C PHE A 99 3.61 2.43 3.92
N GLN A 100 4.92 2.25 4.00
CA GLN A 100 5.79 3.13 4.79
C GLN A 100 5.88 4.53 4.17
N LEU A 101 6.12 4.64 2.87
CA LEU A 101 6.29 5.94 2.22
C LEU A 101 5.01 6.78 2.21
N PRO A 102 3.81 6.22 1.89
CA PRO A 102 2.55 6.94 2.08
C PRO A 102 2.31 7.35 3.55
N ALA A 103 2.62 6.47 4.51
CA ALA A 103 2.46 6.77 5.92
C ALA A 103 3.30 7.97 6.36
N ILE A 104 4.57 8.01 5.94
CA ILE A 104 5.48 9.14 6.22
C ILE A 104 4.96 10.42 5.55
N TYR A 105 4.59 10.34 4.27
CA TYR A 105 4.06 11.48 3.53
C TYR A 105 2.81 12.06 4.17
N LEU A 106 1.80 11.23 4.41
CA LEU A 106 0.52 11.65 5.00
C LEU A 106 0.69 12.15 6.45
N GLY A 107 1.62 11.56 7.19
CA GLY A 107 1.98 12.01 8.53
C GLY A 107 2.62 13.40 8.52
N ASN A 108 3.55 13.65 7.60
CA ASN A 108 4.24 14.93 7.47
C ASN A 108 3.32 16.05 6.96
N GLU A 109 2.52 15.77 5.92
CA GLU A 109 1.68 16.77 5.28
C GLU A 109 0.41 17.08 6.07
N TYR A 110 -0.20 16.06 6.68
CA TYR A 110 -1.55 16.19 7.24
C TYR A 110 -1.66 15.80 8.72
N GLY A 111 -0.57 15.33 9.33
CA GLY A 111 -0.62 14.80 10.71
C GLY A 111 -1.45 13.51 10.83
N MET A 112 -1.60 12.75 9.75
CA MET A 112 -2.39 11.52 9.76
C MET A 112 -1.66 10.40 10.50
N LEU A 113 -2.42 9.58 11.21
CA LEU A 113 -1.93 8.34 11.84
C LEU A 113 -2.15 7.17 10.89
N THR A 114 -1.10 6.39 10.63
CA THR A 114 -1.18 5.13 9.91
C THR A 114 -1.05 3.96 10.87
N ILE A 115 -1.98 3.01 10.79
CA ILE A 115 -1.97 1.78 11.59
C ILE A 115 -1.60 0.61 10.70
N VAL A 116 -0.49 -0.06 11.01
CA VAL A 116 -0.04 -1.27 10.31
C VAL A 116 -0.32 -2.49 11.17
N VAL A 117 -1.09 -3.43 10.64
CA VAL A 117 -1.41 -4.70 11.30
C VAL A 117 -0.66 -5.83 10.60
N SER A 118 0.13 -6.58 11.35
CA SER A 118 0.87 -7.74 10.85
C SER A 118 0.65 -8.94 11.75
N PRO A 119 0.47 -10.16 11.20
CA PRO A 119 0.29 -11.37 11.99
C PRO A 119 1.59 -11.87 12.64
N LEU A 120 2.75 -11.41 12.17
CA LEU A 120 4.06 -11.85 12.63
C LEU A 120 4.77 -10.75 13.43
N LYS A 121 4.96 -10.99 14.73
CA LYS A 121 5.63 -10.05 15.63
C LYS A 121 7.04 -9.69 15.16
N ALA A 122 7.81 -10.63 14.64
CA ALA A 122 9.16 -10.39 14.14
C ALA A 122 9.15 -9.36 12.99
N LEU A 123 8.19 -9.46 12.06
CA LEU A 123 8.08 -8.48 10.96
C LEU A 123 7.75 -7.08 11.46
N ILE A 124 6.95 -6.95 12.53
CA ILE A 124 6.65 -5.64 13.12
C ILE A 124 7.94 -5.04 13.69
N VAL A 125 8.71 -5.82 14.42
CA VAL A 125 9.99 -5.37 15.01
C VAL A 125 10.95 -4.91 13.91
N ASP A 126 11.16 -5.73 12.88
CA ASP A 126 12.04 -5.40 11.75
C ASP A 126 11.60 -4.10 11.04
N GLN A 127 10.28 -3.89 10.88
CA GLN A 127 9.75 -2.67 10.26
C GLN A 127 9.99 -1.43 11.13
N VAL A 128 9.79 -1.55 12.44
CA VAL A 128 10.01 -0.46 13.40
C VAL A 128 11.50 -0.10 13.46
N GLU A 129 12.36 -1.09 13.64
CA GLU A 129 13.83 -0.89 13.70
C GLU A 129 14.33 -0.26 12.39
N GLY A 130 13.90 -0.75 11.23
CA GLY A 130 14.28 -0.18 9.94
C GLY A 130 13.86 1.28 9.78
N LEU A 131 12.67 1.68 10.23
CA LEU A 131 12.23 3.07 10.21
C LEU A 131 13.00 3.94 11.20
N GLN A 132 13.34 3.41 12.38
CA GLN A 132 14.16 4.13 13.37
C GLN A 132 15.58 4.37 12.87
N GLU A 133 16.18 3.42 12.18
CA GLU A 133 17.50 3.59 11.52
C GLU A 133 17.46 4.69 10.46
N LEU A 134 16.33 4.89 9.80
CA LEU A 134 16.09 5.99 8.85
C LEU A 134 15.75 7.33 9.54
N GLY A 135 15.74 7.38 10.87
CA GLY A 135 15.51 8.59 11.65
C GLY A 135 14.04 8.84 12.04
N TYR A 136 13.14 7.92 11.75
CA TYR A 136 11.73 8.04 12.16
C TYR A 136 11.53 7.43 13.56
N MET A 137 11.50 8.30 14.57
CA MET A 137 11.38 7.89 16.00
C MET A 137 9.92 7.80 16.48
N ARG A 138 8.94 8.16 15.66
CA ARG A 138 7.51 8.12 15.98
C ARG A 138 6.81 6.94 15.35
N VAL A 139 7.35 5.74 15.54
CA VAL A 139 6.83 4.47 15.04
C VAL A 139 6.57 3.50 16.19
#